data_c63bdf65cfc0f0436d1ae0d6dcce08cb
#
_entry.id   c63bdf65cfc0f0436d1ae0d6dcce08cb
#
_cell.length_a   1.000
_cell.length_b   1.000
_cell.length_c   1.000
_cell.angle_alpha   90.00
_cell.angle_beta   90.00
_cell.angle_gamma   90.00
#
_symmetry.space_group_name_H-M   'P 1'
#
loop_
_entity.id
_entity.type
_entity.pdbx_description
1 polymer ?
#
loop_
_entity_poly.entity_id
_entity_poly.type
_entity_poly.pdbx_seq_one_letter_code
_entity_poly.pdbx_strand_id
1 'polypeptide(L)'
;MSHLKSSRLQAIKLAVWVLLLGLMTPLGAMELTEKMKWRFQNIEVKALLQSLAEMGKQNLMVADGVSGPVSLNLNDMTWREALAVVVQSKNLVATEQAGVLWIAPKKEVPENLQALAIPLKYAKALDVVQRLQLAGSGTANSGHHWLSARGTVMAEPRTNQLFFLDTQVYLKQLQEVIKRLDVPVRQVMIEARIVEAEEQFGKSLGVRLGGAFAAPFTAPFAANAKPVNLAISGQALGSTGGVQPGFVLNLPAGSAGQTIYPPPSFAISLFNAAANQFLNLEISALEADGKGKVVASPRVVTADQTKALIEQGTELPYQVSNGNGAASVAFRKANLKLEVTPQITPEGAVVLELDIAKDSVGQITAAGYAINTKHVKTQVLVDNGGTVVIGGILEAADKDDVAQLPGLGSLPGLGWLFKNQQSTQRKTEMLIFVTPRVLAENLSPTPSNTLGASILP
;
A
#
# COMPACT_ATOMS: atom_id res chain seq x y z
N MET A 1 28.22 90.66 -12.99
CA MET A 1 29.43 90.32 -13.71
C MET A 1 30.46 89.62 -12.79
N SER A 2 30.11 88.54 -12.10
CA SER A 2 30.99 87.79 -11.19
C SER A 2 30.95 86.28 -11.27
N HIS A 3 30.20 85.69 -12.22
CA HIS A 3 30.07 84.24 -12.34
C HIS A 3 30.80 83.56 -13.52
N LEU A 4 31.49 84.32 -14.38
CA LEU A 4 32.19 83.75 -15.57
C LEU A 4 33.69 83.53 -15.41
N LYS A 5 34.30 83.93 -14.26
CA LYS A 5 35.76 83.76 -14.04
C LYS A 5 36.16 82.49 -13.29
N SER A 6 35.23 81.80 -12.62
CA SER A 6 35.51 80.56 -11.84
C SER A 6 35.53 79.29 -12.68
N SER A 7 34.79 79.24 -13.78
CA SER A 7 34.69 78.06 -14.60
C SER A 7 35.92 77.75 -15.48
N ARG A 8 36.62 78.74 -15.87
CA ARG A 8 37.88 78.58 -16.70
C ARG A 8 39.09 78.11 -15.90
N LEU A 9 39.20 78.46 -14.61
CA LEU A 9 40.28 77.95 -13.75
C LEU A 9 40.06 76.49 -13.32
N GLN A 10 38.84 76.04 -13.21
CA GLN A 10 38.55 74.62 -12.92
C GLN A 10 38.78 73.69 -14.14
N ALA A 11 38.52 74.20 -15.37
CA ALA A 11 38.80 73.47 -16.59
C ALA A 11 40.26 73.22 -16.85
N ILE A 12 41.09 74.22 -16.50
CA ILE A 12 42.58 74.13 -16.65
C ILE A 12 43.19 73.22 -15.60
N LYS A 13 42.67 73.17 -14.37
CA LYS A 13 43.08 72.18 -13.34
C LYS A 13 42.68 70.75 -13.67
N LEU A 14 41.54 70.54 -14.28
CA LEU A 14 41.09 69.22 -14.71
C LEU A 14 41.94 68.76 -15.91
N ALA A 15 42.27 69.57 -16.86
CA ALA A 15 43.09 69.21 -18.02
C ALA A 15 44.53 68.84 -17.63
N VAL A 16 45.11 69.49 -16.63
CA VAL A 16 46.47 69.19 -16.12
C VAL A 16 46.49 67.92 -15.31
N TRP A 17 45.40 67.61 -14.61
CA TRP A 17 45.23 66.31 -13.88
C TRP A 17 45.03 65.12 -14.81
N VAL A 18 44.32 65.29 -15.92
CA VAL A 18 44.13 64.24 -16.95
C VAL A 18 45.44 64.03 -17.73
N LEU A 19 46.25 65.06 -17.94
CA LEU A 19 47.53 64.88 -18.61
C LEU A 19 48.60 64.24 -17.70
N LEU A 20 48.54 64.39 -16.38
CA LEU A 20 49.43 63.73 -15.42
C LEU A 20 49.00 62.26 -15.12
N LEU A 21 47.73 61.89 -15.31
CA LEU A 21 47.28 60.50 -15.20
C LEU A 21 47.57 59.67 -16.46
N GLY A 22 47.87 60.31 -17.60
CA GLY A 22 48.18 59.63 -18.87
C GLY A 22 49.65 59.15 -18.98
N LEU A 23 50.50 59.42 -17.99
CA LEU A 23 51.95 59.05 -18.00
C LEU A 23 52.25 57.91 -16.97
N MET A 24 51.31 57.40 -16.23
CA MET A 24 51.48 56.15 -15.50
C MET A 24 50.97 54.99 -16.36
N THR A 25 51.66 54.59 -17.37
CA THR A 25 51.59 53.27 -17.94
C THR A 25 52.00 52.30 -16.82
N PRO A 26 51.16 51.34 -16.44
CA PRO A 26 51.63 50.27 -15.59
C PRO A 26 52.79 49.63 -16.36
N LEU A 27 53.98 49.56 -15.75
CA LEU A 27 54.99 48.60 -16.17
C LEU A 27 54.33 47.21 -16.10
N GLY A 28 53.64 46.87 -17.18
CA GLY A 28 53.12 45.57 -17.38
C GLY A 28 54.30 44.61 -17.32
N ALA A 29 54.24 43.67 -16.42
CA ALA A 29 55.03 42.45 -16.47
C ALA A 29 54.97 41.97 -17.91
N MET A 30 56.04 42.13 -18.66
CA MET A 30 56.16 41.58 -20.01
C MET A 30 56.18 40.05 -19.84
N GLU A 31 54.97 39.41 -19.89
CA GLU A 31 54.89 37.99 -20.02
C GLU A 31 55.69 37.65 -21.28
N LEU A 32 56.72 36.84 -21.10
CA LEU A 32 57.51 36.28 -22.18
C LEU A 32 56.58 35.30 -22.95
N THR A 33 55.80 35.89 -23.87
CA THR A 33 54.88 35.16 -24.77
C THR A 33 55.63 34.73 -26.03
N GLU A 34 56.90 34.37 -25.90
CA GLU A 34 57.67 33.90 -27.03
C GLU A 34 57.27 32.49 -27.36
N LYS A 35 56.66 32.31 -28.53
CA LYS A 35 56.28 31.00 -29.03
C LYS A 35 57.51 30.31 -29.57
N MET A 36 57.81 29.12 -29.04
CA MET A 36 58.98 28.33 -29.40
C MET A 36 58.57 26.96 -29.92
N LYS A 37 59.52 26.30 -30.61
CA LYS A 37 59.40 24.91 -31.03
C LYS A 37 60.08 24.03 -30.00
N TRP A 38 59.30 23.13 -29.39
CA TRP A 38 59.73 22.25 -28.35
C TRP A 38 59.90 20.81 -28.93
N ARG A 39 61.11 20.32 -28.96
CA ARG A 39 61.41 18.95 -29.42
C ARG A 39 62.29 18.26 -28.41
N PHE A 40 61.72 17.37 -27.63
CA PHE A 40 62.43 16.54 -26.67
C PHE A 40 62.15 15.07 -26.97
N GLN A 41 63.20 14.22 -26.93
CA GLN A 41 63.07 12.80 -27.11
C GLN A 41 63.62 12.09 -25.88
N ASN A 42 62.82 11.21 -25.27
CA ASN A 42 63.20 10.38 -24.13
C ASN A 42 63.86 11.15 -22.97
N ILE A 43 63.35 12.31 -22.64
CA ILE A 43 63.84 13.13 -21.51
C ILE A 43 63.01 12.76 -20.25
N GLU A 44 63.64 12.79 -19.09
CA GLU A 44 62.93 12.57 -17.83
C GLU A 44 62.02 13.76 -17.51
N VAL A 45 60.78 13.46 -17.05
CA VAL A 45 59.76 14.50 -16.77
C VAL A 45 60.25 15.57 -15.81
N LYS A 46 61.00 15.20 -14.75
CA LYS A 46 61.57 16.18 -13.79
C LYS A 46 62.51 17.18 -14.49
N ALA A 47 63.42 16.71 -15.33
CA ALA A 47 64.34 17.56 -16.07
C ALA A 47 63.60 18.47 -17.07
N LEU A 48 62.62 17.94 -17.76
CA LEU A 48 61.77 18.70 -18.68
C LEU A 48 61.01 19.83 -17.95
N LEU A 49 60.36 19.51 -16.79
CA LEU A 49 59.63 20.49 -15.99
C LEU A 49 60.55 21.58 -15.43
N GLN A 50 61.76 21.23 -15.02
CA GLN A 50 62.79 22.23 -14.59
C GLN A 50 63.15 23.15 -15.73
N SER A 51 63.46 22.64 -16.92
CA SER A 51 63.80 23.45 -18.09
C SER A 51 62.67 24.38 -18.50
N LEU A 52 61.41 23.92 -18.42
CA LEU A 52 60.23 24.75 -18.70
C LEU A 52 60.04 25.87 -17.65
N ALA A 53 60.30 25.57 -16.37
CA ALA A 53 60.19 26.54 -15.30
C ALA A 53 61.33 27.59 -15.35
N GLU A 54 62.57 27.19 -15.69
CA GLU A 54 63.70 28.10 -15.89
C GLU A 54 63.42 29.09 -17.02
N MET A 55 62.88 28.64 -18.13
CA MET A 55 62.49 29.48 -19.25
C MET A 55 61.36 30.45 -18.87
N GLY A 56 60.39 29.99 -18.06
CA GLY A 56 59.33 30.83 -17.52
C GLY A 56 59.74 31.73 -16.36
N LYS A 57 60.99 31.63 -15.90
CA LYS A 57 61.49 32.30 -14.69
C LYS A 57 60.63 32.13 -13.46
N GLN A 58 60.05 30.90 -13.35
CA GLN A 58 59.17 30.48 -12.24
C GLN A 58 59.90 29.55 -11.31
N ASN A 59 59.69 29.70 -10.02
CA ASN A 59 60.18 28.76 -9.03
C ASN A 59 59.34 27.49 -9.13
N LEU A 60 59.97 26.31 -9.21
CA LEU A 60 59.35 25.02 -9.36
C LEU A 60 59.70 24.09 -8.21
N MET A 61 58.70 23.40 -7.69
CA MET A 61 58.85 22.28 -6.77
C MET A 61 58.13 21.03 -7.36
N VAL A 62 58.87 19.97 -7.51
CA VAL A 62 58.36 18.68 -8.08
C VAL A 62 58.37 17.61 -6.99
N ALA A 63 57.22 17.02 -6.73
CA ALA A 63 57.11 15.90 -5.77
C ALA A 63 57.88 14.65 -6.23
N ASP A 64 58.33 13.86 -5.25
CA ASP A 64 59.19 12.67 -5.50
C ASP A 64 58.50 11.58 -6.35
N GLY A 65 57.18 11.51 -6.36
CA GLY A 65 56.39 10.58 -7.16
C GLY A 65 56.34 10.88 -8.67
N VAL A 66 56.87 12.00 -9.12
CA VAL A 66 56.89 12.38 -10.55
C VAL A 66 58.12 11.78 -11.21
N SER A 67 57.94 10.78 -12.07
CA SER A 67 59.02 10.08 -12.78
C SER A 67 58.55 9.54 -14.14
N GLY A 68 59.52 9.20 -14.99
CA GLY A 68 59.32 8.53 -16.26
C GLY A 68 59.73 9.39 -17.48
N PRO A 69 60.03 8.74 -18.61
CA PRO A 69 60.46 9.38 -19.85
C PRO A 69 59.25 10.05 -20.57
N VAL A 70 59.51 11.21 -21.19
CA VAL A 70 58.59 11.91 -22.08
C VAL A 70 59.26 12.27 -23.38
N SER A 71 58.56 12.03 -24.48
CA SER A 71 58.92 12.56 -25.79
C SER A 71 57.86 13.59 -26.21
N LEU A 72 58.30 14.80 -26.51
CA LEU A 72 57.44 15.91 -26.79
C LEU A 72 57.90 16.61 -28.10
N ASN A 73 56.95 16.84 -28.97
CA ASN A 73 57.17 17.62 -30.19
C ASN A 73 56.02 18.60 -30.36
N LEU A 74 56.23 19.83 -29.91
CA LEU A 74 55.27 20.93 -29.95
C LEU A 74 55.83 22.04 -30.80
N ASN A 75 54.98 22.66 -31.63
CA ASN A 75 55.34 23.77 -32.49
C ASN A 75 54.54 25.02 -32.05
N ASP A 76 55.18 26.16 -32.03
CA ASP A 76 54.57 27.50 -31.80
C ASP A 76 53.73 27.60 -30.50
N MET A 77 54.24 27.03 -29.40
CA MET A 77 53.62 27.07 -28.08
C MET A 77 54.43 27.85 -27.07
N THR A 78 53.75 28.51 -26.14
CA THR A 78 54.38 29.17 -24.99
C THR A 78 54.85 28.14 -23.98
N TRP A 79 55.78 28.49 -23.09
CA TRP A 79 56.24 27.59 -22.04
C TRP A 79 55.11 27.14 -21.11
N ARG A 80 54.11 27.99 -20.83
CA ARG A 80 52.95 27.68 -19.98
C ARG A 80 52.02 26.67 -20.64
N GLU A 81 51.81 26.81 -21.94
CA GLU A 81 51.04 25.82 -22.71
C GLU A 81 51.77 24.48 -22.81
N ALA A 82 53.09 24.48 -23.05
CA ALA A 82 53.93 23.31 -23.07
C ALA A 82 53.89 22.57 -21.70
N LEU A 83 54.00 23.33 -20.61
CA LEU A 83 53.88 22.82 -19.26
C LEU A 83 52.51 22.18 -19.00
N ALA A 84 51.42 22.84 -19.41
CA ALA A 84 50.07 22.30 -19.27
C ALA A 84 49.89 20.95 -20.01
N VAL A 85 50.46 20.85 -21.22
CA VAL A 85 50.43 19.58 -22.00
C VAL A 85 51.21 18.49 -21.27
N VAL A 86 52.38 18.76 -20.70
CA VAL A 86 53.17 17.79 -19.94
C VAL A 86 52.44 17.34 -18.68
N VAL A 87 51.87 18.28 -17.94
CA VAL A 87 51.10 18.03 -16.72
C VAL A 87 49.90 17.13 -17.04
N GLN A 88 49.18 17.44 -18.10
CA GLN A 88 48.02 16.66 -18.52
C GLN A 88 48.40 15.27 -19.04
N SER A 89 49.45 15.14 -19.85
CA SER A 89 49.87 13.87 -20.43
C SER A 89 50.41 12.85 -19.42
N LYS A 90 50.93 13.33 -18.29
CA LYS A 90 51.45 12.50 -17.19
C LYS A 90 50.51 12.43 -15.99
N ASN A 91 49.27 12.92 -16.13
CA ASN A 91 48.25 12.89 -15.08
C ASN A 91 48.75 13.57 -13.77
N LEU A 92 49.44 14.69 -13.91
CA LEU A 92 49.97 15.52 -12.82
C LEU A 92 48.97 16.64 -12.51
N VAL A 93 49.17 17.29 -11.39
CA VAL A 93 48.49 18.55 -11.00
C VAL A 93 49.53 19.61 -10.73
N ALA A 94 49.35 20.77 -11.34
CA ALA A 94 50.17 21.95 -11.10
C ALA A 94 49.36 22.94 -10.25
N THR A 95 49.87 23.35 -9.09
CA THR A 95 49.28 24.32 -8.20
C THR A 95 50.26 25.43 -7.92
N GLU A 96 49.87 26.69 -8.10
CA GLU A 96 50.69 27.85 -7.80
C GLU A 96 50.35 28.33 -6.38
N GLN A 97 51.35 28.30 -5.49
CA GLN A 97 51.25 28.83 -4.12
C GLN A 97 52.43 29.69 -3.80
N ALA A 98 52.20 30.92 -3.35
CA ALA A 98 53.24 31.88 -2.94
C ALA A 98 54.33 32.10 -3.99
N GLY A 99 54.00 32.09 -5.29
CA GLY A 99 54.98 32.28 -6.37
C GLY A 99 55.88 31.07 -6.65
N VAL A 100 55.52 29.89 -6.11
CA VAL A 100 56.15 28.60 -6.41
C VAL A 100 55.14 27.71 -7.11
N LEU A 101 55.50 27.12 -8.24
CA LEU A 101 54.72 26.15 -8.97
C LEU A 101 55.01 24.75 -8.42
N TRP A 102 54.01 24.15 -7.76
CA TRP A 102 54.12 22.81 -7.21
C TRP A 102 53.48 21.82 -8.15
N ILE A 103 54.23 20.78 -8.56
CA ILE A 103 53.78 19.72 -9.43
C ILE A 103 53.83 18.38 -8.67
N ALA A 104 52.69 17.73 -8.59
CA ALA A 104 52.54 16.46 -7.92
C ALA A 104 51.67 15.47 -8.77
N PRO A 105 51.81 14.16 -8.59
CA PRO A 105 50.86 13.18 -9.17
C PRO A 105 49.44 13.47 -8.69
N LYS A 106 48.46 13.34 -9.56
CA LYS A 106 47.06 13.62 -9.24
C LYS A 106 46.54 12.84 -8.01
N LYS A 107 47.18 11.72 -7.66
CA LYS A 107 46.88 10.94 -6.45
C LYS A 107 47.47 11.55 -5.15
N GLU A 108 48.46 12.38 -5.25
CA GLU A 108 49.17 12.95 -4.10
C GLU A 108 48.72 14.38 -3.72
N VAL A 109 47.83 14.95 -4.50
CA VAL A 109 47.18 16.22 -4.08
C VAL A 109 46.34 15.90 -2.85
N PRO A 110 46.63 16.45 -1.67
CA PRO A 110 45.83 16.19 -0.48
C PRO A 110 44.43 16.72 -0.73
N GLU A 111 43.48 15.79 -0.96
CA GLU A 111 42.06 16.16 -1.00
C GLU A 111 41.69 16.70 0.38
N ASN A 112 41.42 17.99 0.42
CA ASN A 112 41.03 18.68 1.66
C ASN A 112 39.62 18.22 2.03
N LEU A 113 39.53 17.17 2.89
CA LEU A 113 38.26 16.68 3.38
C LEU A 113 37.65 17.73 4.31
N GLN A 114 36.40 18.05 4.07
CA GLN A 114 35.60 18.94 4.89
C GLN A 114 34.44 18.20 5.51
N ALA A 115 34.10 18.53 6.75
CA ALA A 115 32.95 18.03 7.42
C ALA A 115 31.70 18.91 7.16
N LEU A 116 30.59 18.31 6.83
CA LEU A 116 29.32 18.99 6.63
C LEU A 116 28.23 18.26 7.39
N ALA A 117 27.47 19.00 8.21
CA ALA A 117 26.29 18.50 8.90
C ALA A 117 25.03 19.04 8.23
N ILE A 118 24.10 18.15 7.87
CA ILE A 118 22.82 18.52 7.24
C ILE A 118 21.68 18.00 8.11
N PRO A 119 20.87 18.89 8.72
CA PRO A 119 19.66 18.49 9.41
C PRO A 119 18.57 18.16 8.39
N LEU A 120 17.91 17.00 8.57
CA LEU A 120 16.77 16.59 7.77
C LEU A 120 15.45 16.97 8.45
N LYS A 121 14.47 17.39 7.65
CA LYS A 121 13.16 17.85 8.14
C LYS A 121 12.11 16.76 8.02
N TYR A 122 12.10 16.02 6.92
CA TYR A 122 11.05 15.05 6.56
C TYR A 122 11.58 13.62 6.46
N ALA A 123 12.75 13.45 5.83
CA ALA A 123 13.35 12.13 5.65
C ALA A 123 14.06 11.65 6.93
N LYS A 124 14.12 10.34 7.15
CA LYS A 124 14.90 9.76 8.25
C LYS A 124 16.36 9.60 7.84
N ALA A 125 17.27 10.10 8.68
CA ALA A 125 18.71 10.07 8.41
C ALA A 125 19.24 8.64 8.14
N LEU A 126 18.75 7.64 8.87
CA LEU A 126 19.13 6.23 8.68
C LEU A 126 18.76 5.71 7.30
N ASP A 127 17.54 5.99 6.83
CA ASP A 127 17.06 5.51 5.53
C ASP A 127 17.85 6.15 4.37
N VAL A 128 18.21 7.43 4.52
CA VAL A 128 19.02 8.14 3.53
C VAL A 128 20.44 7.58 3.46
N VAL A 129 21.08 7.29 4.61
CA VAL A 129 22.40 6.67 4.63
C VAL A 129 22.39 5.29 4.00
N GLN A 130 21.41 4.45 4.32
CA GLN A 130 21.30 3.12 3.71
C GLN A 130 21.19 3.20 2.18
N ARG A 131 20.39 4.13 1.65
CA ARG A 131 20.26 4.32 0.20
C ARG A 131 21.55 4.81 -0.44
N LEU A 132 22.27 5.74 0.21
CA LEU A 132 23.54 6.24 -0.28
C LEU A 132 24.65 5.16 -0.25
N GLN A 133 24.68 4.30 0.78
CA GLN A 133 25.62 3.20 0.89
C GLN A 133 25.34 2.08 -0.12
N LEU A 134 24.08 1.72 -0.34
CA LEU A 134 23.68 0.74 -1.35
C LEU A 134 24.03 1.21 -2.77
N ALA A 135 23.90 2.50 -3.06
CA ALA A 135 24.32 3.08 -4.32
C ALA A 135 25.85 3.08 -4.51
N GLY A 136 26.63 3.01 -3.41
CA GLY A 136 28.09 2.97 -3.43
C GLY A 136 28.69 1.55 -3.45
N SER A 137 27.92 0.52 -3.12
CA SER A 137 28.42 -0.87 -3.02
C SER A 137 28.29 -1.70 -4.31
N GLY A 138 27.78 -1.14 -5.39
CA GLY A 138 27.73 -1.79 -6.71
C GLY A 138 29.15 -2.02 -7.26
N THR A 139 29.39 -3.23 -7.81
CA THR A 139 30.62 -3.66 -8.48
C THR A 139 31.31 -2.52 -9.25
N ALA A 140 32.61 -2.46 -9.16
CA ALA A 140 33.56 -1.40 -9.61
C ALA A 140 33.38 -0.77 -11.02
N ASN A 141 32.26 -1.02 -11.71
CA ASN A 141 32.00 -0.54 -13.08
C ASN A 141 30.75 0.35 -13.23
N SER A 142 30.00 0.64 -12.18
CA SER A 142 28.88 1.61 -12.25
C SER A 142 29.38 2.97 -11.76
N GLY A 143 29.77 3.82 -12.70
CA GLY A 143 30.47 5.08 -12.52
C GLY A 143 29.72 6.24 -11.85
N HIS A 144 28.84 5.97 -10.90
CA HIS A 144 28.13 7.02 -10.16
C HIS A 144 28.24 6.81 -8.66
N HIS A 145 29.37 7.21 -8.09
CA HIS A 145 29.53 7.31 -6.65
C HIS A 145 29.13 8.70 -6.17
N TRP A 146 28.18 8.78 -5.25
CA TRP A 146 27.76 10.04 -4.61
C TRP A 146 28.83 10.59 -3.66
N LEU A 147 29.69 9.71 -3.14
CA LEU A 147 30.82 10.04 -2.28
C LEU A 147 32.13 9.79 -3.02
N SER A 148 33.19 10.57 -2.67
CA SER A 148 34.54 10.27 -3.16
C SER A 148 35.04 8.93 -2.59
N ALA A 149 36.16 8.42 -3.11
CA ALA A 149 36.78 7.17 -2.61
C ALA A 149 37.17 7.24 -1.12
N ARG A 150 37.28 8.43 -0.54
CA ARG A 150 37.61 8.69 0.88
C ARG A 150 36.44 9.33 1.64
N GLY A 151 35.30 9.56 0.94
CA GLY A 151 34.11 10.15 1.53
C GLY A 151 33.43 9.20 2.51
N THR A 152 32.96 9.73 3.62
CA THR A 152 32.19 8.97 4.63
C THR A 152 30.89 9.70 4.95
N VAL A 153 29.86 8.92 5.25
CA VAL A 153 28.56 9.40 5.70
C VAL A 153 28.13 8.68 6.99
N MET A 154 27.61 9.42 7.94
CA MET A 154 27.08 8.92 9.19
C MET A 154 25.73 9.58 9.49
N ALA A 155 24.77 8.79 9.97
CA ALA A 155 23.50 9.29 10.46
C ALA A 155 23.52 9.41 11.98
N GLU A 156 23.01 10.53 12.49
CA GLU A 156 22.67 10.72 13.90
C GLU A 156 21.14 10.62 14.08
N PRO A 157 20.61 9.47 14.56
CA PRO A 157 19.17 9.25 14.64
C PRO A 157 18.46 10.20 15.61
N ARG A 158 19.12 10.57 16.70
CA ARG A 158 18.53 11.39 17.78
C ARG A 158 18.18 12.80 17.32
N THR A 159 19.05 13.39 16.50
CA THR A 159 18.87 14.77 15.97
C THR A 159 18.43 14.80 14.51
N ASN A 160 18.24 13.60 13.90
CA ASN A 160 17.90 13.43 12.49
C ASN A 160 18.84 14.21 11.55
N GLN A 161 20.15 14.09 11.79
CA GLN A 161 21.18 14.79 11.02
C GLN A 161 22.07 13.81 10.27
N LEU A 162 22.56 14.26 9.12
CA LEU A 162 23.57 13.57 8.34
C LEU A 162 24.90 14.29 8.49
N PHE A 163 25.93 13.55 8.81
CA PHE A 163 27.31 14.03 8.84
C PHE A 163 28.07 13.47 7.65
N PHE A 164 28.61 14.33 6.83
CA PHE A 164 29.44 14.00 5.69
C PHE A 164 30.85 14.46 5.93
N LEU A 165 31.83 13.66 5.53
CA LEU A 165 33.23 14.02 5.43
C LEU A 165 33.68 13.70 4.02
N ASP A 166 33.89 14.74 3.18
CA ASP A 166 34.25 14.56 1.78
C ASP A 166 34.91 15.85 1.25
N THR A 167 35.29 15.85 -0.02
CA THR A 167 35.80 17.03 -0.70
C THR A 167 34.70 18.04 -0.99
N GLN A 168 35.05 19.32 -1.09
CA GLN A 168 34.08 20.40 -1.29
C GLN A 168 33.19 20.21 -2.53
N VAL A 169 33.72 19.59 -3.58
CA VAL A 169 32.96 19.33 -4.83
C VAL A 169 31.82 18.35 -4.59
N TYR A 170 32.12 17.22 -3.97
CA TYR A 170 31.13 16.21 -3.64
C TYR A 170 30.13 16.70 -2.59
N LEU A 171 30.57 17.45 -1.58
CA LEU A 171 29.67 18.01 -0.56
C LEU A 171 28.64 18.97 -1.15
N LYS A 172 28.98 19.80 -2.12
CA LYS A 172 28.03 20.67 -2.83
C LYS A 172 26.99 19.85 -3.61
N GLN A 173 27.44 18.83 -4.33
CA GLN A 173 26.53 17.93 -5.07
C GLN A 173 25.58 17.18 -4.13
N LEU A 174 26.10 16.63 -3.03
CA LEU A 174 25.30 15.95 -2.00
C LEU A 174 24.26 16.89 -1.37
N GLN A 175 24.64 18.13 -1.07
CA GLN A 175 23.72 19.11 -0.52
C GLN A 175 22.53 19.38 -1.44
N GLU A 176 22.77 19.50 -2.75
CA GLU A 176 21.69 19.66 -3.74
C GLU A 176 20.81 18.41 -3.88
N VAL A 177 21.39 17.21 -3.84
CA VAL A 177 20.66 15.97 -3.88
C VAL A 177 19.78 15.80 -2.63
N ILE A 178 20.34 16.05 -1.43
CA ILE A 178 19.59 15.93 -0.18
C ILE A 178 18.46 16.94 -0.13
N LYS A 179 18.67 18.18 -0.59
CA LYS A 179 17.62 19.19 -0.66
C LYS A 179 16.44 18.77 -1.55
N ARG A 180 16.69 17.97 -2.59
CA ARG A 180 15.62 17.39 -3.44
C ARG A 180 14.96 16.18 -2.83
N LEU A 181 15.65 15.43 -1.96
CA LEU A 181 15.13 14.24 -1.29
C LEU A 181 14.35 14.60 -0.02
N ASP A 182 14.76 15.64 0.71
CA ASP A 182 14.13 16.05 1.97
C ASP A 182 12.94 16.97 1.74
N VAL A 183 11.91 16.41 1.08
CA VAL A 183 10.64 17.07 0.80
C VAL A 183 9.51 16.39 1.56
N PRO A 184 8.46 17.14 1.92
CA PRO A 184 7.31 16.55 2.59
C PRO A 184 6.62 15.51 1.70
N VAL A 185 6.21 14.39 2.30
CA VAL A 185 5.48 13.33 1.61
C VAL A 185 3.99 13.63 1.69
N ARG A 186 3.32 13.68 0.55
CA ARG A 186 1.87 13.87 0.48
C ARG A 186 1.14 12.72 1.15
N GLN A 187 0.02 13.01 1.79
CA GLN A 187 -0.83 12.02 2.43
C GLN A 187 -2.08 11.76 1.61
N VAL A 188 -2.56 10.53 1.69
CA VAL A 188 -3.81 10.11 1.05
C VAL A 188 -4.74 9.56 2.11
N MET A 189 -5.96 10.04 2.14
CA MET A 189 -7.06 9.42 2.86
C MET A 189 -7.74 8.43 1.92
N ILE A 190 -7.87 7.20 2.34
CA ILE A 190 -8.51 6.14 1.60
C ILE A 190 -9.77 5.72 2.36
N GLU A 191 -10.92 5.80 1.69
CA GLU A 191 -12.19 5.29 2.18
C GLU A 191 -12.60 4.10 1.33
N ALA A 192 -12.74 2.93 1.95
CA ALA A 192 -13.40 1.79 1.31
C ALA A 192 -14.84 1.73 1.83
N ARG A 193 -15.78 1.36 0.97
CA ARG A 193 -17.18 1.14 1.31
C ARG A 193 -17.62 -0.23 0.81
N ILE A 194 -17.94 -1.11 1.74
CA ILE A 194 -18.41 -2.46 1.47
C ILE A 194 -19.91 -2.46 1.72
N VAL A 195 -20.68 -2.75 0.68
CA VAL A 195 -22.14 -2.87 0.75
C VAL A 195 -22.49 -4.33 0.52
N GLU A 196 -23.19 -4.94 1.44
CA GLU A 196 -23.68 -6.31 1.35
C GLU A 196 -25.20 -6.28 1.49
N ALA A 197 -25.90 -6.86 0.52
CA ALA A 197 -27.33 -7.06 0.52
C ALA A 197 -27.61 -8.57 0.54
N GLU A 198 -28.49 -9.00 1.43
CA GLU A 198 -28.95 -10.39 1.53
C GLU A 198 -30.47 -10.41 1.38
N GLU A 199 -30.95 -11.26 0.47
CA GLU A 199 -32.37 -11.55 0.29
C GLU A 199 -32.56 -13.05 0.49
N GLN A 200 -33.47 -13.41 1.37
CA GLN A 200 -33.85 -14.81 1.63
C GLN A 200 -35.36 -14.94 1.50
N PHE A 201 -35.81 -15.77 0.58
CA PHE A 201 -37.21 -16.11 0.38
C PHE A 201 -37.38 -17.59 0.65
N GLY A 202 -38.39 -17.95 1.44
CA GLY A 202 -38.73 -19.34 1.76
C GLY A 202 -40.22 -19.56 1.66
N LYS A 203 -40.61 -20.61 0.96
CA LYS A 203 -41.99 -21.08 0.87
C LYS A 203 -42.05 -22.56 1.19
N SER A 204 -42.93 -22.92 2.10
CA SER A 204 -43.11 -24.30 2.50
C SER A 204 -44.60 -24.66 2.59
N LEU A 205 -44.97 -25.78 2.01
CA LEU A 205 -46.33 -26.33 2.05
C LEU A 205 -46.24 -27.80 2.51
N GLY A 206 -46.98 -28.14 3.54
CA GLY A 206 -46.98 -29.49 4.07
C GLY A 206 -48.36 -29.96 4.50
N VAL A 207 -48.56 -31.25 4.54
CA VAL A 207 -49.79 -31.90 4.88
C VAL A 207 -49.56 -32.99 5.91
N ARG A 208 -50.40 -33.04 6.93
CA ARG A 208 -50.53 -34.19 7.83
C ARG A 208 -51.90 -34.80 7.67
N LEU A 209 -51.94 -36.07 7.36
CA LEU A 209 -53.17 -36.83 7.23
C LEU A 209 -53.13 -38.02 8.20
N GLY A 210 -54.06 -38.09 9.12
CA GLY A 210 -54.16 -39.17 10.09
C GLY A 210 -55.58 -39.72 10.14
N GLY A 211 -55.68 -41.00 10.27
CA GLY A 211 -56.98 -41.61 10.40
C GLY A 211 -56.88 -42.97 11.10
N ALA A 212 -57.93 -43.31 11.80
CA ALA A 212 -58.13 -44.69 12.35
C ALA A 212 -59.38 -45.22 11.79
N PHE A 213 -59.28 -46.44 11.24
CA PHE A 213 -60.41 -47.21 10.75
C PHE A 213 -60.41 -48.56 11.48
N ALA A 214 -61.30 -48.76 12.38
CA ALA A 214 -61.51 -50.04 13.01
C ALA A 214 -62.37 -50.93 12.07
N ALA A 215 -61.70 -51.68 11.20
CA ALA A 215 -62.37 -52.72 10.41
C ALA A 215 -61.97 -54.08 10.98
N PRO A 216 -62.88 -54.89 11.51
CA PRO A 216 -62.54 -56.25 11.88
C PRO A 216 -62.27 -57.06 10.60
N PHE A 217 -61.01 -57.39 10.37
CA PHE A 217 -60.60 -58.27 9.30
C PHE A 217 -60.81 -59.73 9.81
N THR A 218 -61.84 -60.32 9.42
CA THR A 218 -62.07 -61.82 9.64
C THR A 218 -61.41 -62.53 8.47
N ALA A 219 -60.30 -63.22 8.72
CA ALA A 219 -59.69 -64.10 7.73
C ALA A 219 -60.67 -65.16 7.28
N PRO A 220 -61.00 -65.31 5.99
CA PRO A 220 -62.05 -66.15 5.51
C PRO A 220 -61.77 -67.66 5.62
N PHE A 221 -60.65 -68.09 6.18
CA PHE A 221 -60.18 -69.43 6.21
C PHE A 221 -60.04 -70.07 7.62
N ALA A 222 -60.43 -69.35 8.67
CA ALA A 222 -60.30 -69.90 10.04
C ALA A 222 -61.63 -69.77 10.82
N ALA A 223 -62.34 -70.87 10.97
CA ALA A 223 -63.65 -70.93 11.65
C ALA A 223 -63.58 -70.52 13.13
N ASN A 224 -62.45 -70.29 13.74
CA ASN A 224 -62.25 -69.86 15.12
C ASN A 224 -61.22 -68.73 15.27
N ALA A 225 -60.93 -67.98 14.21
CA ALA A 225 -59.97 -66.87 14.30
C ALA A 225 -60.60 -65.68 15.04
N LYS A 226 -59.96 -65.25 16.08
CA LYS A 226 -60.26 -63.95 16.70
C LYS A 226 -60.08 -62.87 15.65
N PRO A 227 -60.94 -61.86 15.62
CA PRO A 227 -60.77 -60.76 14.66
C PRO A 227 -59.41 -60.13 14.83
N VAL A 228 -58.57 -60.16 13.78
CA VAL A 228 -57.29 -59.49 13.72
C VAL A 228 -57.55 -58.07 13.19
N ASN A 229 -57.35 -57.06 14.01
CA ASN A 229 -57.40 -55.71 13.59
C ASN A 229 -56.11 -55.41 12.77
N LEU A 230 -56.27 -55.24 11.46
CA LEU A 230 -55.16 -54.79 10.63
C LEU A 230 -54.96 -53.30 10.89
N ALA A 231 -53.96 -53.01 11.72
CA ALA A 231 -53.52 -51.64 11.97
C ALA A 231 -52.39 -51.32 11.06
N ILE A 232 -52.58 -50.41 10.12
CA ILE A 232 -51.46 -49.73 9.40
C ILE A 232 -50.99 -48.60 10.33
N SER A 233 -49.95 -48.90 11.15
CA SER A 233 -49.45 -47.94 12.12
C SER A 233 -48.39 -47.04 11.53
N GLY A 234 -48.71 -45.76 11.34
CA GLY A 234 -47.72 -44.69 11.38
C GLY A 234 -47.67 -44.11 12.80
N GLN A 235 -46.53 -43.59 13.26
CA GLN A 235 -46.44 -42.99 14.58
C GLN A 235 -47.37 -41.77 14.69
N ALA A 236 -48.48 -41.94 15.42
CA ALA A 236 -49.30 -40.81 15.84
C ALA A 236 -48.53 -40.09 16.98
N LEU A 237 -47.98 -38.92 16.73
CA LEU A 237 -47.42 -38.04 17.77
C LEU A 237 -48.59 -37.43 18.54
N GLY A 238 -48.68 -37.78 19.78
CA GLY A 238 -49.45 -37.02 20.76
C GLY A 238 -50.36 -37.85 21.61
N SER A 239 -50.02 -37.90 22.87
CA SER A 239 -50.88 -38.34 24.01
C SER A 239 -50.58 -39.71 24.56
N THR A 240 -49.90 -39.69 25.69
CA THR A 240 -50.05 -40.62 26.80
C THR A 240 -50.80 -41.92 26.51
N GLY A 241 -50.03 -42.98 26.25
CA GLY A 241 -50.49 -44.33 26.61
C GLY A 241 -51.44 -44.99 25.67
N GLY A 242 -51.00 -45.52 24.55
CA GLY A 242 -51.74 -46.49 23.75
C GLY A 242 -51.48 -46.28 22.24
N VAL A 243 -50.86 -47.28 21.60
CA VAL A 243 -50.76 -47.34 20.13
C VAL A 243 -52.17 -47.57 19.61
N GLN A 244 -52.85 -46.51 19.17
CA GLN A 244 -54.10 -46.66 18.41
C GLN A 244 -53.74 -47.09 16.98
N PRO A 245 -54.32 -48.15 16.47
CA PRO A 245 -54.10 -48.52 15.08
C PRO A 245 -54.69 -47.45 14.16
N GLY A 246 -53.86 -46.77 13.47
CA GLY A 246 -54.24 -45.72 12.53
C GLY A 246 -53.18 -45.51 11.48
N PHE A 247 -53.60 -44.93 10.37
CA PHE A 247 -52.64 -44.48 9.36
C PHE A 247 -52.30 -43.01 9.58
N VAL A 248 -51.03 -42.68 9.55
CA VAL A 248 -50.55 -41.28 9.68
C VAL A 248 -49.55 -40.95 8.57
N LEU A 249 -49.91 -40.01 7.74
CA LEU A 249 -48.98 -39.35 6.83
C LEU A 249 -48.54 -38.04 7.49
N ASN A 250 -47.27 -37.92 7.85
CA ASN A 250 -46.74 -36.76 8.54
C ASN A 250 -45.72 -36.04 7.66
N LEU A 251 -46.19 -35.13 6.87
CA LEU A 251 -45.38 -34.26 5.97
C LEU A 251 -45.66 -32.78 6.28
N PRO A 252 -45.31 -32.28 7.49
CA PRO A 252 -45.58 -30.91 7.84
C PRO A 252 -44.72 -29.95 7.03
N ALA A 253 -45.17 -28.72 6.83
CA ALA A 253 -44.32 -27.66 6.30
C ALA A 253 -43.11 -27.50 7.21
N GLY A 254 -41.90 -27.44 6.60
CA GLY A 254 -40.66 -27.12 7.32
C GLY A 254 -40.62 -25.64 7.70
N SER A 255 -39.86 -25.29 8.74
CA SER A 255 -39.47 -23.91 8.99
C SER A 255 -38.49 -23.53 7.92
N ALA A 256 -38.88 -22.76 6.91
CA ALA A 256 -38.05 -22.34 5.78
C ALA A 256 -36.86 -21.50 6.21
N GLY A 257 -35.82 -22.14 6.77
CA GLY A 257 -34.54 -21.48 7.18
C GLY A 257 -34.61 -20.60 8.43
N GLN A 258 -35.82 -20.39 9.02
CA GLN A 258 -35.99 -19.62 10.25
C GLN A 258 -36.61 -20.46 11.34
N THR A 259 -35.88 -20.68 12.43
CA THR A 259 -36.27 -21.50 13.57
C THR A 259 -37.25 -20.84 14.54
N ILE A 260 -37.72 -19.62 14.28
CA ILE A 260 -38.38 -18.81 15.28
C ILE A 260 -39.92 -18.94 15.26
N TYR A 261 -40.51 -19.28 14.12
CA TYR A 261 -41.97 -19.40 14.00
C TYR A 261 -42.37 -20.74 13.46
N PRO A 262 -43.22 -21.52 14.22
CA PRO A 262 -43.80 -22.71 13.66
C PRO A 262 -44.73 -22.34 12.49
N PRO A 263 -44.77 -23.15 11.43
CA PRO A 263 -45.66 -22.84 10.30
C PRO A 263 -47.11 -22.81 10.76
N PRO A 264 -47.91 -21.81 10.36
CA PRO A 264 -49.33 -21.80 10.61
C PRO A 264 -49.99 -23.01 9.98
N SER A 265 -50.91 -23.66 10.70
CA SER A 265 -51.61 -24.83 10.22
C SER A 265 -53.12 -24.68 10.36
N PHE A 266 -53.82 -25.29 9.44
CA PHE A 266 -55.27 -25.41 9.46
C PHE A 266 -55.62 -26.90 9.52
N ALA A 267 -56.40 -27.34 10.53
CA ALA A 267 -56.76 -28.72 10.74
C ALA A 267 -58.27 -28.92 10.65
N ILE A 268 -58.68 -29.95 9.95
CA ILE A 268 -60.07 -30.45 9.87
C ILE A 268 -60.08 -31.87 10.41
N SER A 269 -60.93 -32.12 11.39
CA SER A 269 -61.13 -33.42 11.97
C SER A 269 -62.58 -33.90 11.71
N LEU A 270 -62.68 -35.04 11.10
CA LEU A 270 -63.95 -35.73 10.89
C LEU A 270 -64.00 -36.93 11.85
N PHE A 271 -65.04 -37.03 12.67
CA PHE A 271 -65.19 -38.05 13.68
C PHE A 271 -66.49 -38.72 13.52
N ASN A 272 -66.50 -40.09 13.51
CA ASN A 272 -67.66 -40.92 13.55
C ASN A 272 -67.68 -41.76 14.84
N ALA A 273 -68.47 -41.31 15.84
CA ALA A 273 -68.50 -41.90 17.16
C ALA A 273 -69.11 -43.35 17.15
N ALA A 274 -70.02 -43.63 16.26
CA ALA A 274 -70.66 -44.99 16.17
C ALA A 274 -69.72 -46.08 15.64
N ALA A 275 -68.74 -45.69 14.82
CA ALA A 275 -67.75 -46.58 14.22
C ALA A 275 -66.36 -46.49 14.85
N ASN A 276 -66.16 -45.61 15.84
CA ASN A 276 -64.88 -45.35 16.44
C ASN A 276 -63.79 -45.01 15.38
N GLN A 277 -64.21 -44.24 14.36
CA GLN A 277 -63.39 -43.87 13.21
C GLN A 277 -63.14 -42.36 13.26
N PHE A 278 -61.93 -41.94 12.94
CA PHE A 278 -61.60 -40.53 12.76
C PHE A 278 -60.68 -40.32 11.56
N LEU A 279 -60.82 -39.16 10.95
CA LEU A 279 -59.94 -38.65 9.91
C LEU A 279 -59.55 -37.28 10.31
N ASN A 280 -58.22 -36.98 10.37
CA ASN A 280 -57.71 -35.73 10.67
C ASN A 280 -56.80 -35.25 9.50
N LEU A 281 -57.13 -34.11 8.94
CA LEU A 281 -56.35 -33.47 7.88
C LEU A 281 -55.82 -32.12 8.41
N GLU A 282 -54.53 -31.99 8.48
CA GLU A 282 -53.86 -30.74 8.82
C GLU A 282 -53.04 -30.25 7.63
N ILE A 283 -53.26 -29.03 7.21
CA ILE A 283 -52.49 -28.35 6.16
C ILE A 283 -51.69 -27.25 6.82
N SER A 284 -50.38 -27.27 6.63
CA SER A 284 -49.45 -26.26 7.11
C SER A 284 -48.79 -25.55 5.94
N ALA A 285 -48.74 -24.22 6.00
CA ALA A 285 -48.09 -23.39 4.96
C ALA A 285 -47.31 -22.27 5.62
N LEU A 286 -46.15 -21.99 5.09
CA LEU A 286 -45.31 -20.91 5.55
C LEU A 286 -44.69 -20.20 4.33
N GLU A 287 -44.74 -18.86 4.33
CA GLU A 287 -44.01 -18.01 3.42
C GLU A 287 -43.25 -17.01 4.25
N ALA A 288 -41.93 -16.86 4.01
CA ALA A 288 -41.03 -15.99 4.73
C ALA A 288 -40.17 -15.21 3.73
N ASP A 289 -40.12 -13.89 3.87
CA ASP A 289 -39.27 -12.99 3.11
C ASP A 289 -38.37 -12.20 4.10
N GLY A 290 -37.08 -12.34 3.93
CA GLY A 290 -36.07 -11.71 4.76
C GLY A 290 -35.11 -10.89 3.89
N LYS A 291 -34.96 -9.60 4.23
CA LYS A 291 -34.03 -8.69 3.56
C LYS A 291 -33.11 -8.06 4.57
N GLY A 292 -31.81 -8.12 4.30
CA GLY A 292 -30.77 -7.53 5.12
C GLY A 292 -29.83 -6.66 4.30
N LYS A 293 -29.35 -5.58 4.88
CA LYS A 293 -28.32 -4.74 4.28
C LYS A 293 -27.29 -4.38 5.35
N VAL A 294 -26.02 -4.63 5.04
CA VAL A 294 -24.88 -4.28 5.88
C VAL A 294 -23.97 -3.33 5.09
N VAL A 295 -23.61 -2.21 5.71
CA VAL A 295 -22.66 -1.26 5.13
C VAL A 295 -21.50 -1.10 6.10
N ALA A 296 -20.28 -1.31 5.63
CA ALA A 296 -19.05 -1.08 6.38
C ALA A 296 -18.17 -0.09 5.62
N SER A 297 -17.64 0.92 6.31
CA SER A 297 -16.86 1.99 5.69
C SER A 297 -15.57 2.24 6.47
N PRO A 298 -14.55 1.36 6.35
CA PRO A 298 -13.24 1.62 6.94
C PRO A 298 -12.55 2.78 6.24
N ARG A 299 -11.84 3.62 7.01
CA ARG A 299 -11.08 4.77 6.53
C ARG A 299 -9.71 4.79 7.15
N VAL A 300 -8.71 5.12 6.36
CA VAL A 300 -7.32 5.23 6.82
C VAL A 300 -6.60 6.35 6.09
N VAL A 301 -5.70 7.02 6.80
CA VAL A 301 -4.81 8.04 6.22
C VAL A 301 -3.39 7.49 6.28
N THR A 302 -2.68 7.60 5.16
CA THR A 302 -1.28 7.19 5.09
C THR A 302 -0.48 8.10 4.15
N ALA A 303 0.84 8.09 4.30
CA ALA A 303 1.73 8.77 3.37
C ALA A 303 1.83 8.02 2.04
N ASP A 304 2.22 8.74 0.99
CA ASP A 304 2.52 8.17 -0.32
C ASP A 304 3.51 7.00 -0.21
N GLN A 305 3.26 5.89 -0.91
CA GLN A 305 4.04 4.65 -0.92
C GLN A 305 4.22 3.99 0.47
N THR A 306 3.38 4.35 1.45
CA THR A 306 3.44 3.76 2.79
C THR A 306 2.22 2.88 3.02
N LYS A 307 2.48 1.62 3.39
CA LYS A 307 1.44 0.64 3.71
C LYS A 307 0.70 1.02 4.98
N ALA A 308 -0.61 1.02 4.93
CA ALA A 308 -1.48 1.22 6.08
C ALA A 308 -2.42 0.04 6.27
N LEU A 309 -2.77 -0.23 7.51
CA LEU A 309 -3.68 -1.29 7.92
C LEU A 309 -4.68 -0.74 8.94
N ILE A 310 -5.96 -1.02 8.70
CA ILE A 310 -7.02 -0.86 9.71
C ILE A 310 -7.80 -2.16 9.80
N GLU A 311 -7.99 -2.66 11.02
CA GLU A 311 -8.75 -3.86 11.29
C GLU A 311 -9.68 -3.69 12.49
N GLN A 312 -10.86 -4.31 12.42
CA GLN A 312 -11.85 -4.35 13.49
C GLN A 312 -12.57 -5.70 13.45
N GLY A 313 -12.68 -6.36 14.58
CA GLY A 313 -13.35 -7.67 14.64
C GLY A 313 -13.39 -8.27 16.02
N THR A 314 -13.65 -9.57 16.06
CA THR A 314 -13.69 -10.38 17.27
C THR A 314 -12.72 -11.55 17.14
N GLU A 315 -12.16 -11.97 18.26
CA GLU A 315 -11.36 -13.19 18.35
C GLU A 315 -12.23 -14.33 18.90
N LEU A 316 -12.25 -15.43 18.18
CA LEU A 316 -13.04 -16.60 18.53
C LEU A 316 -12.13 -17.67 19.10
N PRO A 317 -12.37 -18.15 20.34
CA PRO A 317 -11.62 -19.25 20.91
C PRO A 317 -12.05 -20.58 20.31
N TYR A 318 -11.12 -21.48 20.03
CA TYR A 318 -11.38 -22.86 19.68
C TYR A 318 -10.39 -23.79 20.35
N GLN A 319 -10.83 -24.98 20.64
CA GLN A 319 -10.01 -25.97 21.34
C GLN A 319 -9.15 -26.74 20.34
N VAL A 320 -7.87 -26.80 20.59
CA VAL A 320 -6.92 -27.64 19.85
C VAL A 320 -6.47 -28.76 20.79
N SER A 321 -6.74 -30.01 20.41
CA SER A 321 -6.23 -31.17 21.14
C SER A 321 -4.77 -31.40 20.79
N ASN A 322 -3.89 -31.31 21.77
CA ASN A 322 -2.50 -31.72 21.64
C ASN A 322 -2.45 -33.24 21.92
N GLY A 323 -1.66 -33.99 21.13
CA GLY A 323 -1.62 -35.46 21.16
C GLY A 323 -1.34 -36.13 22.54
N ASN A 324 -1.14 -35.35 23.60
CA ASN A 324 -0.95 -35.82 24.98
C ASN A 324 -2.19 -35.64 25.88
N GLY A 325 -3.39 -35.45 25.30
CA GLY A 325 -4.63 -35.30 26.07
C GLY A 325 -4.85 -33.93 26.73
N ALA A 326 -3.91 -32.99 26.62
CA ALA A 326 -4.10 -31.61 27.07
C ALA A 326 -4.79 -30.80 25.97
N ALA A 327 -5.91 -30.14 26.29
CA ALA A 327 -6.56 -29.18 25.39
C ALA A 327 -5.91 -27.80 25.56
N SER A 328 -5.47 -27.21 24.47
CA SER A 328 -5.06 -25.81 24.43
C SER A 328 -6.12 -24.96 23.71
N VAL A 329 -6.24 -23.68 24.08
CA VAL A 329 -7.15 -22.76 23.41
C VAL A 329 -6.34 -21.94 22.42
N ALA A 330 -6.74 -21.99 21.15
CA ALA A 330 -6.22 -21.12 20.11
C ALA A 330 -7.31 -20.09 19.73
N PHE A 331 -6.89 -18.93 19.26
CA PHE A 331 -7.80 -17.87 18.83
C PHE A 331 -7.71 -17.67 17.32
N ARG A 332 -8.86 -17.48 16.69
CA ARG A 332 -8.96 -17.04 15.30
C ARG A 332 -9.71 -15.73 15.22
N LYS A 333 -9.22 -14.84 14.40
CA LYS A 333 -9.84 -13.54 14.16
C LYS A 333 -10.92 -13.67 13.09
N ALA A 334 -12.09 -13.08 13.39
CA ALA A 334 -13.12 -12.78 12.42
C ALA A 334 -13.20 -11.25 12.34
N ASN A 335 -12.54 -10.66 11.34
CA ASN A 335 -12.36 -9.21 11.27
C ASN A 335 -12.68 -8.63 9.89
N LEU A 336 -13.02 -7.34 9.91
CA LEU A 336 -12.96 -6.46 8.77
C LEU A 336 -11.55 -5.89 8.70
N LYS A 337 -10.81 -6.12 7.62
CA LYS A 337 -9.45 -5.67 7.39
C LYS A 337 -9.40 -4.86 6.10
N LEU A 338 -8.83 -3.69 6.17
CA LEU A 338 -8.40 -2.92 5.01
C LEU A 338 -6.90 -2.67 5.11
N GLU A 339 -6.15 -3.23 4.19
CA GLU A 339 -4.73 -2.98 4.01
C GLU A 339 -4.54 -2.30 2.67
N VAL A 340 -3.82 -1.19 2.63
CA VAL A 340 -3.68 -0.37 1.43
C VAL A 340 -2.31 0.29 1.34
N THR A 341 -1.77 0.31 0.13
CA THR A 341 -0.55 1.06 -0.22
C THR A 341 -0.91 2.01 -1.37
N PRO A 342 -1.02 3.31 -1.11
CA PRO A 342 -1.28 4.29 -2.16
C PRO A 342 0.00 4.71 -2.86
N GLN A 343 -0.09 5.07 -4.15
CA GLN A 343 0.96 5.73 -4.92
C GLN A 343 0.34 6.86 -5.72
N ILE A 344 0.77 8.09 -5.46
CA ILE A 344 0.26 9.28 -6.16
C ILE A 344 1.02 9.45 -7.47
N THR A 345 0.29 9.51 -8.59
CA THR A 345 0.88 9.77 -9.91
C THR A 345 1.23 11.25 -10.09
N PRO A 346 2.12 11.61 -11.02
CA PRO A 346 2.41 13.01 -11.34
C PRO A 346 1.17 13.82 -11.78
N GLU A 347 0.19 13.15 -12.39
CA GLU A 347 -1.08 13.75 -12.85
C GLU A 347 -2.08 13.98 -11.72
N GLY A 348 -1.81 13.47 -10.52
CA GLY A 348 -2.66 13.63 -9.34
C GLY A 348 -3.65 12.48 -9.10
N ALA A 349 -3.72 11.48 -9.98
CA ALA A 349 -4.44 10.25 -9.72
C ALA A 349 -3.71 9.38 -8.69
N VAL A 350 -4.38 8.40 -8.11
CA VAL A 350 -3.82 7.53 -7.08
C VAL A 350 -3.93 6.07 -7.52
N VAL A 351 -2.79 5.40 -7.60
CA VAL A 351 -2.72 3.94 -7.72
C VAL A 351 -2.85 3.37 -6.32
N LEU A 352 -3.79 2.46 -6.13
CA LEU A 352 -4.07 1.81 -4.85
C LEU A 352 -3.80 0.32 -4.98
N GLU A 353 -2.87 -0.20 -4.21
CA GLU A 353 -2.77 -1.63 -3.95
C GLU A 353 -3.61 -1.94 -2.70
N LEU A 354 -4.65 -2.77 -2.87
CA LEU A 354 -5.68 -3.01 -1.88
C LEU A 354 -5.75 -4.50 -1.52
N ASP A 355 -5.85 -4.77 -0.24
CA ASP A 355 -6.16 -6.07 0.33
C ASP A 355 -7.28 -5.88 1.35
N ILE A 356 -8.49 -6.30 0.99
CA ILE A 356 -9.71 -6.13 1.78
C ILE A 356 -10.23 -7.50 2.17
N ALA A 357 -10.36 -7.75 3.45
CA ALA A 357 -10.98 -8.96 3.99
C ALA A 357 -12.15 -8.57 4.89
N LYS A 358 -13.27 -9.25 4.71
CA LYS A 358 -14.44 -9.15 5.57
C LYS A 358 -14.83 -10.55 6.05
N ASP A 359 -14.49 -10.82 7.29
CA ASP A 359 -14.86 -12.06 7.95
C ASP A 359 -16.08 -11.83 8.84
N SER A 360 -16.92 -12.84 8.94
CA SER A 360 -18.07 -12.84 9.84
C SER A 360 -18.16 -14.18 10.60
N VAL A 361 -18.72 -14.10 11.79
CA VAL A 361 -18.95 -15.29 12.60
C VAL A 361 -20.06 -16.11 11.95
N GLY A 362 -19.76 -17.34 11.58
CA GLY A 362 -20.70 -18.29 11.00
C GLY A 362 -21.38 -19.15 12.07
N GLN A 363 -21.91 -20.28 11.64
CA GLN A 363 -22.63 -21.21 12.51
C GLN A 363 -21.71 -21.88 13.53
N ILE A 364 -22.26 -22.20 14.70
CA ILE A 364 -21.55 -22.99 15.70
C ILE A 364 -21.45 -24.43 15.25
N THR A 365 -20.28 -25.01 15.33
CA THR A 365 -20.00 -26.41 15.03
C THR A 365 -19.47 -27.10 16.28
N ALA A 366 -19.38 -28.44 16.24
CA ALA A 366 -18.82 -29.20 17.37
C ALA A 366 -17.36 -28.80 17.72
N ALA A 367 -16.63 -28.25 16.78
CA ALA A 367 -15.22 -27.78 16.95
C ALA A 367 -15.09 -26.29 17.29
N GLY A 368 -16.20 -25.54 17.33
CA GLY A 368 -16.22 -24.08 17.56
C GLY A 368 -17.03 -23.34 16.49
N TYR A 369 -16.86 -22.04 16.41
CA TYR A 369 -17.54 -21.21 15.41
C TYR A 369 -16.89 -21.35 14.03
N ALA A 370 -17.70 -21.50 12.99
CA ALA A 370 -17.24 -21.31 11.61
C ALA A 370 -16.95 -19.83 11.36
N ILE A 371 -16.06 -19.53 10.45
CA ILE A 371 -15.79 -18.16 9.99
C ILE A 371 -16.08 -18.10 8.50
N ASN A 372 -17.01 -17.23 8.11
CA ASN A 372 -17.26 -16.91 6.71
C ASN A 372 -16.30 -15.84 6.27
N THR A 373 -15.48 -16.11 5.27
CA THR A 373 -14.44 -15.20 4.79
C THR A 373 -14.76 -14.68 3.40
N LYS A 374 -14.60 -13.37 3.19
CA LYS A 374 -14.68 -12.72 1.88
C LYS A 374 -13.43 -11.87 1.71
N HIS A 375 -12.64 -12.15 0.68
CA HIS A 375 -11.34 -11.54 0.48
C HIS A 375 -11.19 -11.04 -0.96
N VAL A 376 -10.73 -9.79 -1.12
CA VAL A 376 -10.45 -9.17 -2.41
C VAL A 376 -9.09 -8.52 -2.35
N LYS A 377 -8.20 -8.92 -3.26
CA LYS A 377 -6.88 -8.31 -3.44
C LYS A 377 -6.77 -7.81 -4.88
N THR A 378 -6.48 -6.52 -5.05
CA THR A 378 -6.44 -5.90 -6.38
C THR A 378 -5.58 -4.63 -6.37
N GLN A 379 -5.23 -4.18 -7.58
CA GLN A 379 -4.58 -2.90 -7.80
C GLN A 379 -5.41 -2.09 -8.79
N VAL A 380 -5.73 -0.84 -8.45
CA VAL A 380 -6.57 0.03 -9.26
C VAL A 380 -5.99 1.45 -9.32
N LEU A 381 -6.22 2.13 -10.43
CA LEU A 381 -5.96 3.55 -10.59
C LEU A 381 -7.27 4.31 -10.44
N VAL A 382 -7.29 5.32 -9.56
CA VAL A 382 -8.48 6.13 -9.25
C VAL A 382 -8.11 7.59 -9.23
N ASP A 383 -8.96 8.43 -9.82
CA ASP A 383 -8.78 9.88 -9.75
C ASP A 383 -8.96 10.39 -8.33
N ASN A 384 -8.28 11.48 -8.00
CA ASN A 384 -8.36 12.10 -6.68
C ASN A 384 -9.79 12.55 -6.36
N GLY A 385 -10.38 11.96 -5.32
CA GLY A 385 -11.77 12.16 -4.92
C GLY A 385 -12.79 11.36 -5.72
N GLY A 386 -12.37 10.64 -6.77
CA GLY A 386 -13.21 9.73 -7.54
C GLY A 386 -13.55 8.46 -6.75
N THR A 387 -14.69 7.85 -7.06
CA THR A 387 -15.10 6.57 -6.48
C THR A 387 -15.16 5.52 -7.57
N VAL A 388 -14.50 4.39 -7.34
CA VAL A 388 -14.50 3.24 -8.25
C VAL A 388 -15.06 2.01 -7.55
N VAL A 389 -15.78 1.17 -8.30
CA VAL A 389 -16.16 -0.17 -7.87
C VAL A 389 -14.98 -1.10 -8.19
N ILE A 390 -14.34 -1.64 -7.17
CA ILE A 390 -13.19 -2.55 -7.35
C ILE A 390 -13.60 -3.99 -7.60
N GLY A 391 -14.84 -4.35 -7.22
CA GLY A 391 -15.37 -5.67 -7.45
C GLY A 391 -16.61 -5.95 -6.63
N GLY A 392 -17.17 -7.13 -6.84
CA GLY A 392 -18.32 -7.62 -6.11
C GLY A 392 -18.43 -9.12 -6.23
N ILE A 393 -19.25 -9.71 -5.37
CA ILE A 393 -19.59 -11.14 -5.36
C ILE A 393 -21.11 -11.21 -5.34
N LEU A 394 -21.68 -11.91 -6.32
CA LEU A 394 -23.08 -12.28 -6.34
C LEU A 394 -23.18 -13.79 -6.14
N GLU A 395 -23.90 -14.21 -5.13
CA GLU A 395 -24.21 -15.60 -4.84
C GLU A 395 -25.73 -15.77 -4.84
N ALA A 396 -26.24 -16.66 -5.66
CA ALA A 396 -27.63 -17.03 -5.69
C ALA A 396 -27.75 -18.53 -5.53
N ALA A 397 -28.58 -18.98 -4.58
CA ALA A 397 -28.81 -20.36 -4.29
C ALA A 397 -30.34 -20.59 -4.28
N ASP A 398 -30.81 -21.43 -5.19
CA ASP A 398 -32.20 -21.86 -5.28
C ASP A 398 -32.26 -23.33 -4.92
N LYS A 399 -33.10 -23.68 -3.95
CA LYS A 399 -33.27 -25.02 -3.47
C LYS A 399 -34.75 -25.39 -3.40
N ASP A 400 -35.14 -26.40 -4.15
CA ASP A 400 -36.48 -26.97 -4.14
C ASP A 400 -36.44 -28.42 -3.63
N ASP A 401 -36.97 -28.62 -2.45
CA ASP A 401 -37.06 -29.92 -1.83
C ASP A 401 -38.52 -30.41 -1.92
N VAL A 402 -38.74 -31.61 -2.46
CA VAL A 402 -40.05 -32.26 -2.53
C VAL A 402 -39.95 -33.62 -1.87
N ALA A 403 -40.68 -33.80 -0.78
CA ALA A 403 -40.87 -35.09 -0.13
C ALA A 403 -42.30 -35.55 -0.39
N GLN A 404 -42.48 -36.70 -1.04
CA GLN A 404 -43.79 -37.20 -1.41
C GLN A 404 -43.96 -38.68 -1.19
N LEU A 405 -45.21 -39.11 -1.01
CA LEU A 405 -45.51 -40.52 -0.96
C LEU A 405 -45.47 -41.12 -2.39
N PRO A 406 -44.65 -42.18 -2.62
CA PRO A 406 -44.54 -42.79 -3.95
C PRO A 406 -45.92 -43.21 -4.49
N GLY A 407 -46.21 -42.88 -5.74
CA GLY A 407 -47.48 -43.19 -6.41
C GLY A 407 -48.61 -42.20 -6.12
N LEU A 408 -48.82 -41.80 -4.86
CA LEU A 408 -49.92 -40.89 -4.47
C LEU A 408 -49.53 -39.42 -4.64
N GLY A 409 -48.28 -39.07 -4.42
CA GLY A 409 -47.80 -37.70 -4.59
C GLY A 409 -47.80 -37.18 -6.05
N SER A 410 -47.87 -38.07 -7.02
CA SER A 410 -47.93 -37.76 -8.47
C SER A 410 -49.34 -37.75 -9.05
N LEU A 411 -50.39 -37.95 -8.24
CA LEU A 411 -51.76 -37.93 -8.72
C LEU A 411 -52.18 -36.52 -9.21
N PRO A 412 -52.75 -36.40 -10.40
CA PRO A 412 -53.24 -35.14 -10.87
C PRO A 412 -54.42 -34.63 -10.01
N GLY A 413 -54.37 -33.38 -9.54
CA GLY A 413 -55.40 -32.75 -8.73
C GLY A 413 -55.33 -33.03 -7.22
N LEU A 414 -54.92 -34.23 -6.78
CA LEU A 414 -54.91 -34.60 -5.35
C LEU A 414 -53.47 -34.83 -4.82
N GLY A 415 -52.50 -34.90 -5.67
CA GLY A 415 -51.09 -35.21 -5.29
C GLY A 415 -50.47 -34.23 -4.28
N TRP A 416 -50.95 -32.99 -4.22
CA TRP A 416 -50.48 -32.01 -3.24
C TRP A 416 -50.82 -32.41 -1.76
N LEU A 417 -51.82 -33.22 -1.52
CA LEU A 417 -52.17 -33.75 -0.20
C LEU A 417 -51.15 -34.79 0.31
N PHE A 418 -50.34 -35.37 -0.56
CA PHE A 418 -49.40 -36.45 -0.27
C PHE A 418 -47.95 -36.04 -0.47
N LYS A 419 -47.70 -34.72 -0.54
CA LYS A 419 -46.34 -34.17 -0.68
C LYS A 419 -46.13 -33.00 0.25
N ASN A 420 -44.87 -32.82 0.65
CA ASN A 420 -44.31 -31.61 1.22
C ASN A 420 -43.45 -30.97 0.16
N GLN A 421 -43.62 -29.69 -0.04
CA GLN A 421 -42.79 -28.91 -0.96
C GLN A 421 -42.21 -27.73 -0.20
N GLN A 422 -40.89 -27.61 -0.28
CA GLN A 422 -40.15 -26.50 0.31
C GLN A 422 -39.27 -25.87 -0.75
N SER A 423 -39.46 -24.58 -1.01
CA SER A 423 -38.61 -23.77 -1.90
C SER A 423 -37.91 -22.73 -1.06
N THR A 424 -36.59 -22.64 -1.20
CA THR A 424 -35.77 -21.66 -0.50
C THR A 424 -34.88 -21.01 -1.54
N GLN A 425 -34.96 -19.69 -1.62
CA GLN A 425 -34.12 -18.88 -2.46
C GLN A 425 -33.27 -17.94 -1.58
N ARG A 426 -31.98 -17.96 -1.78
CA ARG A 426 -31.05 -17.07 -1.09
C ARG A 426 -30.20 -16.36 -2.09
N LYS A 427 -30.19 -15.03 -2.02
CA LYS A 427 -29.36 -14.16 -2.85
C LYS A 427 -28.54 -13.26 -1.96
N THR A 428 -27.23 -13.30 -2.13
CA THR A 428 -26.29 -12.44 -1.42
C THR A 428 -25.47 -11.67 -2.45
N GLU A 429 -25.49 -10.37 -2.36
CA GLU A 429 -24.74 -9.47 -3.23
C GLU A 429 -23.81 -8.60 -2.38
N MET A 430 -22.52 -8.58 -2.72
CA MET A 430 -21.53 -7.73 -2.09
C MET A 430 -20.86 -6.85 -3.15
N LEU A 431 -20.80 -5.55 -2.90
CA LEU A 431 -20.10 -4.57 -3.74
C LEU A 431 -19.08 -3.81 -2.89
N ILE A 432 -17.91 -3.57 -3.46
CA ILE A 432 -16.83 -2.85 -2.79
C ILE A 432 -16.46 -1.62 -3.62
N PHE A 433 -16.57 -0.45 -2.98
CA PHE A 433 -16.22 0.85 -3.54
C PHE A 433 -14.97 1.37 -2.84
N VAL A 434 -14.13 2.10 -3.55
CA VAL A 434 -12.97 2.79 -2.98
C VAL A 434 -12.90 4.20 -3.49
N THR A 435 -12.56 5.12 -2.57
CA THR A 435 -12.43 6.55 -2.82
C THR A 435 -11.13 7.04 -2.18
N PRO A 436 -10.06 7.31 -2.96
CA PRO A 436 -8.88 7.99 -2.45
C PRO A 436 -9.08 9.50 -2.46
N ARG A 437 -8.51 10.18 -1.47
CA ARG A 437 -8.45 11.63 -1.42
C ARG A 437 -7.07 12.08 -0.98
N VAL A 438 -6.34 12.74 -1.87
CA VAL A 438 -5.06 13.37 -1.54
C VAL A 438 -5.32 14.56 -0.63
N LEU A 439 -4.70 14.55 0.54
CA LEU A 439 -4.79 15.65 1.48
C LEU A 439 -3.87 16.76 1.03
N ALA A 440 -4.42 17.96 0.87
CA ALA A 440 -3.61 19.15 0.62
C ALA A 440 -2.72 19.40 1.85
N GLU A 441 -1.43 19.63 1.62
CA GLU A 441 -0.50 20.04 2.65
C GLU A 441 -0.90 21.45 3.08
N ASN A 442 -1.63 21.55 4.19
CA ASN A 442 -1.81 22.82 4.87
C ASN A 442 -0.47 23.20 5.51
N LEU A 443 0.46 23.67 4.69
CA LEU A 443 1.66 24.35 5.14
C LEU A 443 1.22 25.60 5.88
N SER A 444 1.28 25.52 7.19
CA SER A 444 1.19 26.58 8.20
C SER A 444 -0.13 27.34 8.30
N PRO A 445 -0.74 27.42 9.46
CA PRO A 445 -1.62 28.51 9.73
C PRO A 445 -0.77 29.78 9.58
N THR A 446 -0.99 30.55 8.54
CA THR A 446 -0.59 31.95 8.50
C THR A 446 -1.11 32.55 9.80
N PRO A 447 -0.27 33.05 10.70
CA PRO A 447 -0.78 33.74 11.86
C PRO A 447 -1.61 34.91 11.30
N SER A 448 -2.93 34.77 11.40
CA SER A 448 -3.84 35.86 11.15
C SER A 448 -3.49 36.92 12.18
N ASN A 449 -2.74 37.91 11.74
CA ASN A 449 -2.41 39.12 12.48
C ASN A 449 -3.70 39.95 12.56
N THR A 450 -4.67 39.48 13.31
CA THR A 450 -5.78 40.29 13.81
C THR A 450 -5.28 41.04 15.02
N LEU A 451 -4.46 42.05 14.73
CA LEU A 451 -4.26 43.14 15.66
C LEU A 451 -5.63 43.82 15.92
N GLY A 452 -5.95 43.85 17.18
CA GLY A 452 -7.07 44.39 17.80
C GLY A 452 -7.64 45.67 17.18
N ALA A 453 -8.95 45.66 17.06
CA ALA A 453 -9.73 46.86 17.20
C ALA A 453 -10.29 46.84 18.62
N SER A 454 -9.63 47.58 19.48
CA SER A 454 -10.19 48.11 20.70
C SER A 454 -11.50 48.80 20.41
N ILE A 455 -12.56 48.37 21.06
CA ILE A 455 -13.75 49.23 21.27
C ILE A 455 -14.08 49.17 22.74
N LEU A 456 -13.80 50.24 23.42
CA LEU A 456 -14.52 50.78 24.57
C LEU A 456 -15.40 51.91 24.03
N PRO A 457 -16.48 52.37 24.73
CA PRO A 457 -16.89 52.11 26.10
C PRO A 457 -18.08 51.16 26.24
#